data_b9b4c1f03332825b8480ee3a83bc16f8
#
_entry.id   b9b4c1f03332825b8480ee3a83bc16f8
#
_cell.length_a   1.000
_cell.length_b   1.000
_cell.length_c   1.000
_cell.angle_alpha   90.00
_cell.angle_beta   90.00
_cell.angle_gamma   90.00
#
_symmetry.space_group_name_H-M   'P 1'
#
loop_
_entity.id
_entity.type
_entity.pdbx_description
1 polymer ?
#
loop_
_entity_poly.entity_id
_entity_poly.type
_entity_poly.pdbx_seq_one_letter_code
_entity_poly.pdbx_strand_id
1 'polypeptide(L)'
;MATTSGNARPRIAVFSGPTATIQNTEPLVTSNKAREKYGLTPRNHADGAAMRFDVLRPQRLAAPVTIYVEQFSAHPLERDFVELYAPSDGYLDVFGHFHKERTSPSDKPVYEIMLKPEDGLYPLPYMARQANGQPWEMDGTEKNASEELVRVPFFPDGARLFEEIDRLGISDEGIGCLLSGKADFDFVRALPSGGYPTGRRAAERTDIGDGDIAPEKRGVDFFPYRPGYLRKEPPMAALARVTNVVQRTLAGGQYLGAIWLEGSPFVEETTYWLNLLIDTTAPICGNSSQRPHGALANDGDRNIVDSVSYITSRIWADENGRDCVGAVAILDEQIFTSRDVQKSDARPGGYVATGGHGGIIGRIGHPGAPQFSFKPVKRHTFDSAVNLTRLPAEVQGSAIQGPKIGTIGIAIKNENGNLLSSAIPKVTIVKHARYLPDDTSGDASAEVDILARIEKNLRDAPLAGFVAEGSAPFGAMSNPVDAALKGAVFSGMPVVKVGRGNAGGFVDPTRDPLAIAGSNLTATKARLLLMACLMKFGCLPPAADSAKPTGAETEATKAKLTEYQAIFDTH
;
A
#
# COMPACT_ATOMS: atom_id res chain seq x y z
N MET A 1 42.97 -26.83 -1.18
CA MET A 1 42.19 -26.10 -0.20
C MET A 1 41.32 -25.10 -0.95
N ALA A 2 40.09 -25.43 -1.20
CA ALA A 2 39.14 -24.53 -1.87
C ALA A 2 38.60 -23.59 -0.81
N THR A 3 38.87 -22.32 -0.94
CA THR A 3 38.25 -21.25 -0.15
C THR A 3 36.77 -21.24 -0.47
N THR A 4 35.93 -21.67 0.46
CA THR A 4 34.49 -21.48 0.42
C THR A 4 34.25 -19.98 0.46
N SER A 5 33.94 -19.38 -0.70
CA SER A 5 33.29 -18.07 -0.77
C SER A 5 31.97 -18.23 -0.07
N GLY A 6 31.83 -17.66 1.12
CA GLY A 6 30.55 -17.59 1.82
C GLY A 6 29.55 -16.96 0.87
N ASN A 7 28.51 -17.70 0.50
CA ASN A 7 27.42 -17.20 -0.32
C ASN A 7 26.78 -16.02 0.45
N ALA A 8 27.04 -14.81 0.00
CA ALA A 8 26.37 -13.64 0.53
C ALA A 8 24.86 -13.84 0.34
N ARG A 9 24.08 -13.66 1.41
CA ARG A 9 22.63 -13.79 1.34
C ARG A 9 22.05 -12.78 0.34
N PRO A 10 20.98 -13.15 -0.38
CA PRO A 10 20.34 -12.22 -1.30
C PRO A 10 19.75 -11.03 -0.53
N ARG A 11 19.83 -9.84 -1.11
CA ARG A 11 19.26 -8.62 -0.53
C ARG A 11 17.87 -8.38 -1.10
N ILE A 12 16.92 -8.01 -0.25
CA ILE A 12 15.55 -7.67 -0.60
C ILE A 12 15.25 -6.25 -0.09
N ALA A 13 14.76 -5.38 -0.96
CA ALA A 13 14.28 -4.07 -0.58
C ALA A 13 12.84 -4.18 -0.04
N VAL A 14 12.57 -3.59 1.12
CA VAL A 14 11.22 -3.56 1.71
C VAL A 14 10.76 -2.11 1.81
N PHE A 15 9.63 -1.83 1.16
CA PHE A 15 9.01 -0.51 1.14
C PHE A 15 7.73 -0.51 1.97
N SER A 16 7.51 0.56 2.72
CA SER A 16 6.23 0.83 3.37
C SER A 16 5.50 1.92 2.59
N GLY A 17 4.34 1.58 2.05
CA GLY A 17 3.48 2.49 1.32
C GLY A 17 2.77 3.50 2.23
N PRO A 18 2.10 4.49 1.66
CA PRO A 18 1.48 5.59 2.42
C PRO A 18 0.34 5.14 3.34
N THR A 19 -0.28 4.02 3.05
CA THR A 19 -1.39 3.46 3.85
C THR A 19 -1.00 2.20 4.62
N ALA A 20 0.29 1.84 4.63
CA ALA A 20 0.76 0.68 5.38
C ALA A 20 0.46 0.85 6.87
N THR A 21 -0.40 -0.02 7.37
CA THR A 21 -0.71 -0.13 8.78
C THR A 21 -0.34 -1.53 9.25
N ILE A 22 0.77 -1.65 9.92
CA ILE A 22 1.13 -2.89 10.57
C ILE A 22 0.75 -2.72 12.03
N GLN A 23 -0.29 -3.42 12.44
CA GLN A 23 -0.63 -3.52 13.85
C GLN A 23 0.07 -4.77 14.40
N ASN A 24 0.78 -4.58 15.48
CA ASN A 24 1.40 -5.69 16.18
C ASN A 24 0.37 -6.46 17.00
N THR A 25 0.83 -7.46 17.73
CA THR A 25 0.06 -8.31 18.64
C THR A 25 -1.01 -7.55 19.43
N GLU A 26 -2.02 -8.28 19.91
CA GLU A 26 -2.96 -7.74 20.89
C GLU A 26 -2.19 -6.99 21.99
N PRO A 27 -2.60 -5.78 22.32
CA PRO A 27 -1.85 -4.96 23.27
C PRO A 27 -1.84 -5.62 24.64
N LEU A 28 -0.64 -5.78 25.17
CA LEU A 28 -0.46 -6.09 26.59
C LEU A 28 -1.02 -4.93 27.43
N VAL A 29 -1.29 -5.19 28.68
CA VAL A 29 -1.81 -4.19 29.61
C VAL A 29 -0.79 -3.91 30.69
N THR A 30 -0.59 -2.66 31.04
CA THR A 30 0.29 -2.25 32.15
C THR A 30 -0.48 -1.50 33.22
N SER A 31 0.18 -1.17 34.33
CA SER A 31 -0.44 -0.51 35.46
C SER A 31 0.07 0.92 35.68
N ASN A 32 -0.73 1.74 36.37
CA ASN A 32 -0.28 3.04 36.86
C ASN A 32 0.92 2.95 37.80
N LYS A 33 1.06 1.83 38.53
CA LYS A 33 2.22 1.59 39.36
C LYS A 33 3.53 1.51 38.57
N ALA A 34 3.49 0.86 37.40
CA ALA A 34 4.62 0.82 36.49
C ALA A 34 4.92 2.21 35.91
N ARG A 35 3.91 3.00 35.62
CA ARG A 35 4.06 4.39 35.17
C ARG A 35 4.74 5.26 36.20
N GLU A 36 4.28 5.21 37.45
CA GLU A 36 4.89 5.92 38.58
C GLU A 36 6.37 5.56 38.78
N LYS A 37 6.70 4.25 38.69
CA LYS A 37 8.08 3.76 38.79
C LYS A 37 9.03 4.42 37.79
N TYR A 38 8.52 4.73 36.59
CA TYR A 38 9.28 5.38 35.52
C TYR A 38 9.06 6.88 35.42
N GLY A 39 8.41 7.49 36.44
CA GLY A 39 8.17 8.93 36.51
C GLY A 39 7.19 9.44 35.45
N LEU A 40 6.27 8.59 35.00
CA LEU A 40 5.20 8.96 34.09
C LEU A 40 3.92 9.28 34.86
N THR A 41 3.14 10.21 34.32
CA THR A 41 1.85 10.56 34.91
C THR A 41 0.88 9.37 34.86
N PRO A 42 0.27 8.99 35.98
CA PRO A 42 -0.77 7.99 36.02
C PRO A 42 -1.93 8.35 35.10
N ARG A 43 -2.58 7.35 34.54
CA ARG A 43 -3.76 7.51 33.67
C ARG A 43 -5.03 7.48 34.50
N ASN A 44 -5.93 8.39 34.19
CA ASN A 44 -7.24 8.46 34.83
C ASN A 44 -8.33 8.32 33.77
N HIS A 45 -9.47 7.78 34.17
CA HIS A 45 -10.71 7.83 33.41
C HIS A 45 -11.25 9.27 33.33
N ALA A 46 -12.22 9.52 32.45
CA ALA A 46 -12.82 10.82 32.27
C ALA A 46 -13.50 11.37 33.55
N ASP A 47 -13.93 10.50 34.45
CA ASP A 47 -14.49 10.83 35.78
C ASP A 47 -13.41 11.13 36.84
N GLY A 48 -12.14 11.11 36.47
CA GLY A 48 -11.00 11.33 37.36
C GLY A 48 -10.54 10.11 38.12
N ALA A 49 -11.21 8.98 38.04
CA ALA A 49 -10.79 7.74 38.69
C ALA A 49 -9.51 7.21 38.02
N ALA A 50 -8.56 6.73 38.84
CA ALA A 50 -7.31 6.15 38.31
C ALA A 50 -7.57 4.93 37.44
N MET A 51 -7.00 4.92 36.24
CA MET A 51 -7.03 3.75 35.39
C MET A 51 -6.14 2.65 35.99
N ARG A 52 -6.69 1.46 36.09
CA ARG A 52 -5.94 0.32 36.60
C ARG A 52 -4.83 -0.11 35.64
N PHE A 53 -5.16 -0.10 34.34
CA PHE A 53 -4.29 -0.52 33.28
C PHE A 53 -4.21 0.56 32.21
N ASP A 54 -3.08 0.63 31.54
CA ASP A 54 -2.87 1.46 30.37
C ASP A 54 -2.70 0.56 29.12
N VAL A 55 -3.20 1.03 28.00
CA VAL A 55 -3.05 0.32 26.73
C VAL A 55 -1.62 0.49 26.24
N LEU A 56 -1.01 -0.61 25.90
CA LEU A 56 0.34 -0.64 25.34
C LEU A 56 0.33 -0.32 23.86
N ARG A 57 1.41 0.24 23.38
CA ARG A 57 1.65 0.45 21.96
C ARG A 57 3.00 -0.15 21.54
N PRO A 58 3.12 -0.60 20.28
CA PRO A 58 4.38 -1.11 19.76
C PRO A 58 5.46 -0.04 19.80
N GLN A 59 6.56 -0.34 20.42
CA GLN A 59 7.75 0.52 20.42
C GLN A 59 8.97 -0.26 20.92
N ARG A 60 10.14 0.24 20.60
CA ARG A 60 11.39 -0.31 21.10
C ARG A 60 11.67 0.24 22.49
N LEU A 61 12.13 -0.62 23.37
CA LEU A 61 12.55 -0.22 24.72
C LEU A 61 13.88 0.52 24.69
N ALA A 62 13.98 1.58 25.49
CA ALA A 62 15.25 2.25 25.80
C ALA A 62 15.99 1.60 26.98
N ALA A 63 15.25 0.91 27.86
CA ALA A 63 15.75 0.25 29.05
C ALA A 63 14.80 -0.88 29.47
N PRO A 64 15.23 -1.85 30.28
CA PRO A 64 14.33 -2.86 30.79
C PRO A 64 13.13 -2.25 31.52
N VAL A 65 11.94 -2.82 31.29
CA VAL A 65 10.69 -2.38 31.91
C VAL A 65 9.94 -3.58 32.47
N THR A 66 9.42 -3.42 33.68
CA THR A 66 8.53 -4.40 34.28
C THR A 66 7.09 -4.07 33.93
N ILE A 67 6.39 -5.01 33.36
CA ILE A 67 4.95 -4.94 33.07
C ILE A 67 4.19 -5.99 33.87
N TYR A 68 2.90 -5.77 34.03
CA TYR A 68 2.00 -6.71 34.66
C TYR A 68 0.94 -7.14 33.65
N VAL A 69 0.84 -8.43 33.38
CA VAL A 69 -0.11 -8.99 32.43
C VAL A 69 -1.10 -9.91 33.14
N GLU A 70 -2.35 -9.92 32.69
CA GLU A 70 -3.39 -10.78 33.27
C GLU A 70 -3.31 -12.21 32.72
N GLN A 71 -2.61 -12.42 31.60
CA GLN A 71 -2.42 -13.73 30.97
C GLN A 71 -1.22 -13.73 30.03
N PHE A 72 -0.60 -14.87 29.81
CA PHE A 72 0.53 -15.04 28.89
C PHE A 72 0.12 -15.37 27.47
N SER A 73 -1.01 -16.02 27.28
CA SER A 73 -1.45 -16.49 25.98
C SER A 73 -2.58 -15.65 25.43
N ALA A 74 -2.53 -15.42 24.13
CA ALA A 74 -3.65 -14.81 23.38
C ALA A 74 -4.73 -15.84 23.03
N HIS A 75 -4.52 -17.15 23.28
CA HIS A 75 -5.49 -18.18 22.97
C HIS A 75 -6.67 -18.12 23.96
N PRO A 76 -7.92 -17.98 23.48
CA PRO A 76 -9.08 -17.81 24.35
C PRO A 76 -9.28 -18.98 25.34
N LEU A 77 -8.92 -20.19 24.95
CA LEU A 77 -9.05 -21.38 25.81
C LEU A 77 -7.99 -21.44 26.91
N GLU A 78 -6.82 -20.87 26.70
CA GLU A 78 -5.76 -20.83 27.70
C GLU A 78 -6.00 -19.78 28.77
N ARG A 79 -6.75 -18.74 28.43
CA ARG A 79 -7.12 -17.69 29.37
C ARG A 79 -7.77 -18.23 30.64
N ASP A 80 -8.64 -19.20 30.49
CA ASP A 80 -9.41 -19.77 31.62
C ASP A 80 -8.60 -20.77 32.43
N PHE A 81 -7.43 -21.17 31.93
CA PHE A 81 -6.59 -22.23 32.54
C PHE A 81 -5.21 -21.73 32.98
N VAL A 82 -4.91 -20.43 32.86
CA VAL A 82 -3.60 -19.86 33.24
C VAL A 82 -3.27 -20.19 34.71
N GLU A 83 -4.23 -20.13 35.60
CA GLU A 83 -4.05 -20.47 37.01
C GLU A 83 -3.73 -21.96 37.26
N LEU A 84 -4.00 -22.83 36.29
CA LEU A 84 -3.65 -24.27 36.37
C LEU A 84 -2.18 -24.51 36.02
N TYR A 85 -1.57 -23.64 35.25
CA TYR A 85 -0.20 -23.83 34.79
C TYR A 85 0.83 -23.13 35.67
N ALA A 86 0.50 -21.98 36.22
CA ALA A 86 1.37 -21.26 37.14
C ALA A 86 0.56 -20.33 38.04
N PRO A 87 0.89 -20.26 39.35
CA PRO A 87 0.31 -19.26 40.23
C PRO A 87 0.69 -17.86 39.75
N SER A 88 -0.22 -16.89 39.92
CA SER A 88 0.08 -15.49 39.63
C SER A 88 1.18 -14.97 40.55
N ASP A 89 2.00 -14.05 40.03
CA ASP A 89 3.06 -13.43 40.82
C ASP A 89 2.52 -12.48 41.90
N GLY A 90 1.30 -12.00 41.71
CA GLY A 90 0.60 -11.12 42.64
C GLY A 90 -0.71 -10.61 42.06
N TYR A 91 -1.17 -9.50 42.63
CA TYR A 91 -2.48 -8.90 42.29
C TYR A 91 -2.32 -7.40 42.05
N LEU A 92 -3.13 -6.87 41.13
CA LEU A 92 -3.30 -5.42 40.96
C LEU A 92 -4.64 -4.97 41.56
N ASP A 93 -4.60 -3.97 42.40
CA ASP A 93 -5.80 -3.33 42.92
C ASP A 93 -6.46 -2.41 41.89
N VAL A 94 -7.59 -1.83 42.23
CA VAL A 94 -8.35 -0.94 41.35
C VAL A 94 -7.60 0.34 40.95
N PHE A 95 -6.52 0.67 41.70
CA PHE A 95 -5.66 1.82 41.44
C PHE A 95 -4.38 1.44 40.66
N GLY A 96 -4.23 0.13 40.30
CA GLY A 96 -3.05 -0.38 39.61
C GLY A 96 -1.84 -0.62 40.48
N HIS A 97 -1.98 -0.64 41.81
CA HIS A 97 -0.89 -1.01 42.70
C HIS A 97 -0.72 -2.52 42.80
N PHE A 98 0.52 -2.97 42.72
CA PHE A 98 0.85 -4.39 42.82
C PHE A 98 0.98 -4.82 44.28
N HIS A 99 0.33 -5.94 44.62
CA HIS A 99 0.39 -6.59 45.94
C HIS A 99 0.73 -8.07 45.74
N LYS A 100 1.56 -8.62 46.61
CA LYS A 100 1.89 -10.05 46.62
C LYS A 100 0.68 -10.90 46.98
N GLU A 101 -0.14 -10.41 47.89
CA GLU A 101 -1.34 -11.07 48.37
C GLU A 101 -2.58 -10.27 47.93
N ARG A 102 -3.69 -10.98 47.75
CA ARG A 102 -4.95 -10.35 47.39
C ARG A 102 -5.49 -9.52 48.55
N THR A 103 -5.70 -8.25 48.31
CA THR A 103 -6.21 -7.31 49.35
C THR A 103 -7.71 -7.08 49.21
N SER A 104 -8.28 -7.30 48.03
CA SER A 104 -9.70 -7.15 47.75
C SER A 104 -10.21 -8.20 46.75
N PRO A 105 -11.48 -8.60 46.81
CA PRO A 105 -12.08 -9.46 45.79
C PRO A 105 -12.02 -8.90 44.37
N SER A 106 -11.90 -7.59 44.23
CA SER A 106 -11.78 -6.91 42.93
C SER A 106 -10.38 -6.95 42.35
N ASP A 107 -9.37 -7.33 43.14
CA ASP A 107 -7.98 -7.39 42.67
C ASP A 107 -7.80 -8.50 41.64
N LYS A 108 -7.12 -8.19 40.56
CA LYS A 108 -6.88 -9.12 39.49
C LYS A 108 -5.54 -9.80 39.62
N PRO A 109 -5.46 -11.13 39.44
CA PRO A 109 -4.19 -11.83 39.40
C PRO A 109 -3.39 -11.36 38.19
N VAL A 110 -2.08 -11.19 38.37
CA VAL A 110 -1.18 -10.75 37.32
C VAL A 110 0.17 -11.44 37.43
N TYR A 111 0.83 -11.52 36.28
CA TYR A 111 2.19 -12.00 36.14
C TYR A 111 3.11 -10.82 35.90
N GLU A 112 4.23 -10.80 36.63
CA GLU A 112 5.26 -9.77 36.49
C GLU A 112 6.26 -10.20 35.42
N ILE A 113 6.33 -9.44 34.33
CA ILE A 113 7.23 -9.74 33.21
C ILE A 113 8.21 -8.58 33.05
N MET A 114 9.50 -8.91 33.02
CA MET A 114 10.54 -7.96 32.67
C MET A 114 10.80 -8.03 31.18
N LEU A 115 10.47 -6.96 30.46
CA LEU A 115 10.79 -6.80 29.05
C LEU A 115 12.12 -6.05 28.94
N LYS A 116 12.95 -6.48 28.00
CA LYS A 116 14.27 -5.90 27.77
C LYS A 116 14.39 -5.37 26.33
N PRO A 117 15.27 -4.37 26.09
CA PRO A 117 15.50 -3.85 24.76
C PRO A 117 15.83 -4.92 23.71
N GLU A 118 16.59 -5.92 24.10
CA GLU A 118 17.03 -7.02 23.26
C GLU A 118 15.91 -8.02 22.90
N ASP A 119 14.82 -8.02 23.64
CA ASP A 119 13.69 -8.93 23.37
C ASP A 119 12.90 -8.53 22.13
N GLY A 120 13.18 -7.37 21.54
CA GLY A 120 12.57 -6.91 20.31
C GLY A 120 11.46 -5.89 20.52
N LEU A 121 10.45 -5.94 19.64
CA LEU A 121 9.31 -5.05 19.69
C LEU A 121 8.21 -5.59 20.55
N TYR A 122 7.80 -4.77 21.46
CA TYR A 122 6.63 -5.02 22.28
C TYR A 122 5.57 -3.95 22.08
N PRO A 123 4.28 -4.27 22.15
CA PRO A 123 3.23 -3.29 22.36
C PRO A 123 3.40 -2.74 23.78
N LEU A 124 4.13 -1.65 23.92
CA LEU A 124 4.48 -1.06 25.21
C LEU A 124 3.54 0.09 25.56
N PRO A 125 3.36 0.34 26.88
CA PRO A 125 2.74 1.55 27.34
C PRO A 125 3.66 2.75 27.08
N TYR A 126 3.15 3.94 27.38
CA TYR A 126 3.92 5.18 27.36
C TYR A 126 5.07 5.23 28.38
N MET A 127 5.58 4.10 28.83
CA MET A 127 6.67 4.00 29.79
C MET A 127 8.06 3.97 29.17
N ALA A 128 8.16 3.59 27.89
CA ALA A 128 9.44 3.65 27.21
C ALA A 128 9.88 5.10 27.05
N ARG A 129 11.18 5.34 27.16
CA ARG A 129 11.74 6.67 27.06
C ARG A 129 12.42 6.88 25.72
N GLN A 130 12.33 8.10 25.24
CA GLN A 130 13.10 8.56 24.09
C GLN A 130 14.59 8.73 24.46
N ALA A 131 15.45 8.92 23.45
CA ALA A 131 16.89 9.13 23.67
C ALA A 131 17.20 10.33 24.58
N ASN A 132 16.35 11.34 24.60
CA ASN A 132 16.45 12.51 25.47
C ASN A 132 15.86 12.29 26.87
N GLY A 133 15.43 11.06 27.19
CA GLY A 133 14.83 10.72 28.49
C GLY A 133 13.35 11.08 28.60
N GLN A 134 12.73 11.69 27.60
CA GLN A 134 11.32 12.05 27.64
C GLN A 134 10.42 10.84 27.36
N PRO A 135 9.23 10.79 27.95
CA PRO A 135 8.27 9.73 27.68
C PRO A 135 7.66 9.87 26.27
N TRP A 136 7.21 8.74 25.70
CA TRP A 136 6.58 8.67 24.38
C TRP A 136 5.14 9.17 24.35
N GLU A 137 4.53 9.42 25.47
CA GLU A 137 3.13 9.85 25.57
C GLU A 137 2.82 11.19 24.88
N MET A 138 3.85 12.00 24.66
CA MET A 138 3.75 13.24 23.89
C MET A 138 3.55 13.00 22.40
N ASP A 139 3.60 11.77 21.95
CA ASP A 139 3.51 11.38 20.56
C ASP A 139 2.09 11.42 19.97
N GLY A 140 1.36 12.47 20.30
CA GLY A 140 0.10 12.78 19.65
C GLY A 140 -0.96 11.71 19.85
N THR A 141 -1.09 11.25 21.05
CA THR A 141 -2.34 10.71 21.52
C THR A 141 -3.39 11.77 21.35
N GLU A 142 -4.09 11.74 20.22
CA GLU A 142 -5.32 12.47 20.11
C GLU A 142 -6.27 11.82 21.11
N LYS A 143 -6.65 12.57 22.11
CA LYS A 143 -7.79 12.25 22.92
C LYS A 143 -9.01 12.37 21.99
N ASN A 144 -9.84 11.32 21.92
CA ASN A 144 -11.17 11.48 21.37
C ASN A 144 -11.99 12.37 22.33
N ALA A 145 -13.22 12.70 21.95
CA ALA A 145 -14.11 13.54 22.77
C ALA A 145 -14.42 12.95 24.17
N SER A 146 -14.15 11.66 24.39
CA SER A 146 -14.31 10.96 25.68
C SER A 146 -12.99 10.82 26.47
N GLU A 147 -11.90 11.45 26.02
CA GLU A 147 -10.56 11.32 26.61
C GLU A 147 -9.99 9.89 26.62
N GLU A 148 -10.63 8.95 25.97
CA GLU A 148 -10.09 7.61 25.80
C GLU A 148 -8.85 7.68 24.91
N LEU A 149 -7.82 6.93 25.30
CA LEU A 149 -6.65 6.74 24.49
C LEU A 149 -7.07 6.03 23.20
N VAL A 150 -7.22 6.81 22.15
CA VAL A 150 -7.38 6.22 20.82
C VAL A 150 -6.10 5.44 20.53
N ARG A 151 -6.26 4.16 20.26
CA ARG A 151 -5.22 3.30 19.72
C ARG A 151 -4.72 3.96 18.44
N VAL A 152 -3.59 4.66 18.49
CA VAL A 152 -2.99 5.21 17.29
C VAL A 152 -2.13 4.12 16.68
N PRO A 153 -2.53 3.52 15.55
CA PRO A 153 -1.67 2.57 14.89
C PRO A 153 -0.39 3.27 14.47
N PHE A 154 0.74 2.66 14.75
CA PHE A 154 2.01 3.15 14.27
C PHE A 154 2.07 3.02 12.76
N PHE A 155 2.85 3.89 12.16
CA PHE A 155 3.38 3.70 10.84
C PHE A 155 4.73 2.99 11.00
N PRO A 156 4.77 1.66 11.11
CA PRO A 156 6.00 0.99 11.44
C PRO A 156 6.95 1.05 10.27
N ASP A 157 8.21 1.12 10.57
CA ASP A 157 9.17 0.66 9.61
C ASP A 157 9.00 -0.87 9.46
N GLY A 158 9.11 -1.36 8.23
CA GLY A 158 8.89 -2.78 7.97
C GLY A 158 9.82 -3.70 8.77
N ALA A 159 10.98 -3.20 9.21
CA ALA A 159 11.96 -3.95 9.97
C ALA A 159 11.36 -4.63 11.19
N ARG A 160 10.49 -3.93 11.89
CA ARG A 160 9.89 -4.42 13.13
C ARG A 160 8.98 -5.61 12.94
N LEU A 161 8.21 -5.61 11.87
CA LEU A 161 7.35 -6.75 11.59
C LEU A 161 8.17 -7.98 11.19
N PHE A 162 9.21 -7.80 10.41
CA PHE A 162 10.11 -8.90 10.03
C PHE A 162 10.84 -9.48 11.26
N GLU A 163 11.28 -8.62 12.18
CA GLU A 163 11.86 -9.04 13.46
C GLU A 163 10.87 -9.84 14.30
N GLU A 164 9.63 -9.39 14.37
CA GLU A 164 8.59 -10.06 15.15
C GLU A 164 8.22 -11.42 14.55
N ILE A 165 8.14 -11.52 13.23
CA ILE A 165 7.94 -12.80 12.53
C ILE A 165 9.08 -13.76 12.89
N ASP A 166 10.33 -13.33 12.83
CA ASP A 166 11.48 -14.16 13.19
C ASP A 166 11.48 -14.53 14.67
N ARG A 167 11.15 -13.59 15.56
CA ARG A 167 11.08 -13.83 17.00
C ARG A 167 10.01 -14.85 17.38
N LEU A 168 8.88 -14.83 16.72
CA LEU A 168 7.80 -15.80 16.94
C LEU A 168 8.05 -17.13 16.23
N GLY A 169 9.08 -17.21 15.39
CA GLY A 169 9.37 -18.42 14.62
C GLY A 169 8.31 -18.73 13.57
N ILE A 170 7.59 -17.72 13.09
CA ILE A 170 6.60 -17.88 12.03
C ILE A 170 7.33 -18.15 10.72
N SER A 171 7.19 -19.34 10.18
CA SER A 171 7.88 -19.79 8.98
C SER A 171 7.05 -20.86 8.28
N ASP A 172 7.20 -20.93 6.97
CA ASP A 172 6.58 -21.97 6.14
C ASP A 172 7.26 -23.34 6.27
N GLU A 173 8.48 -23.39 6.79
CA GLU A 173 9.29 -24.60 6.95
C GLU A 173 9.43 -25.04 8.41
N GLY A 174 8.76 -24.36 9.33
CA GLY A 174 8.79 -24.67 10.77
C GLY A 174 9.89 -23.95 11.54
N ILE A 175 10.05 -24.31 12.82
CA ILE A 175 11.01 -23.69 13.72
C ILE A 175 12.43 -23.82 13.16
N GLY A 176 13.09 -22.69 12.93
CA GLY A 176 14.47 -22.64 12.45
C GLY A 176 14.64 -22.06 11.05
N CYS A 177 13.57 -21.83 10.31
CA CYS A 177 13.60 -21.18 9.00
C CYS A 177 13.22 -19.71 9.07
N LEU A 178 14.06 -18.92 9.72
CA LEU A 178 13.85 -17.50 9.91
C LEU A 178 13.95 -16.72 8.59
N LEU A 179 13.19 -15.64 8.44
CA LEU A 179 13.32 -14.72 7.30
C LEU A 179 14.76 -14.18 7.17
N SER A 180 15.37 -13.81 8.29
CA SER A 180 16.77 -13.39 8.36
C SER A 180 17.78 -14.48 7.98
N GLY A 181 17.36 -15.74 7.98
CA GLY A 181 18.14 -16.86 7.45
C GLY A 181 18.09 -16.95 5.92
N LYS A 182 17.01 -16.50 5.29
CA LYS A 182 16.77 -16.59 3.84
C LYS A 182 17.35 -15.39 3.07
N ALA A 183 17.29 -14.19 3.63
CA ALA A 183 17.73 -12.97 2.96
C ALA A 183 18.15 -11.87 3.93
N ASP A 184 18.90 -10.89 3.43
CA ASP A 184 19.14 -9.63 4.11
C ASP A 184 18.11 -8.60 3.61
N PHE A 185 17.54 -7.82 4.53
CA PHE A 185 16.48 -6.87 4.23
C PHE A 185 16.94 -5.43 4.42
N ASP A 186 16.75 -4.61 3.39
CA ASP A 186 16.91 -3.16 3.47
C ASP A 186 15.54 -2.50 3.50
N PHE A 187 15.22 -1.83 4.60
CA PHE A 187 13.94 -1.19 4.82
C PHE A 187 13.98 0.26 4.34
N VAL A 188 13.23 0.53 3.29
CA VAL A 188 13.18 1.84 2.63
C VAL A 188 11.78 2.41 2.77
N ARG A 189 11.71 3.66 3.23
CA ARG A 189 10.43 4.35 3.33
C ARG A 189 10.26 5.37 2.21
N ALA A 190 9.22 5.18 1.42
CA ALA A 190 8.84 6.12 0.37
C ALA A 190 8.12 7.35 0.92
N LEU A 191 7.34 7.19 1.98
CA LEU A 191 6.49 8.20 2.62
C LEU A 191 6.36 7.90 4.13
N PRO A 192 6.05 8.91 4.93
CA PRO A 192 5.86 10.31 4.60
C PRO A 192 7.16 11.05 4.31
N SER A 193 7.05 12.24 3.72
CA SER A 193 8.20 13.12 3.48
C SER A 193 8.93 13.44 4.79
N GLY A 194 10.26 13.32 4.78
CA GLY A 194 11.05 13.42 6.00
C GLY A 194 10.95 12.17 6.89
N GLY A 195 10.41 11.08 6.32
CA GLY A 195 10.28 9.80 6.98
C GLY A 195 11.61 9.17 7.36
N TYR A 196 11.57 7.89 7.61
CA TYR A 196 12.72 7.14 8.09
C TYR A 196 13.96 7.36 7.23
N PRO A 197 15.15 7.42 7.86
CA PRO A 197 16.39 7.30 7.10
C PRO A 197 16.36 5.99 6.31
N THR A 198 17.12 5.95 5.25
CA THR A 198 17.29 4.75 4.40
C THR A 198 17.46 3.51 5.27
N GLY A 199 16.74 2.46 4.90
CA GLY A 199 16.59 1.24 5.66
C GLY A 199 17.86 0.63 6.22
N ARG A 200 17.71 -0.08 7.31
CA ARG A 200 18.78 -0.86 7.92
C ARG A 200 18.80 -2.26 7.33
N ARG A 201 19.97 -2.77 7.09
CA ARG A 201 20.16 -4.18 6.78
C ARG A 201 19.95 -5.00 8.04
N ALA A 202 19.51 -6.24 7.89
CA ALA A 202 19.47 -7.17 9.01
C ALA A 202 20.81 -7.27 9.76
N ALA A 203 21.95 -7.20 9.02
CA ALA A 203 23.30 -7.19 9.59
C ALA A 203 23.68 -5.88 10.31
N GLU A 204 22.94 -4.81 10.11
CA GLU A 204 23.17 -3.50 10.73
C GLU A 204 22.22 -3.26 11.92
N ARG A 205 21.50 -4.29 12.32
CA ARG A 205 20.63 -4.24 13.49
C ARG A 205 21.45 -4.09 14.75
N THR A 206 21.12 -3.07 15.51
CA THR A 206 21.74 -2.79 16.82
C THR A 206 20.88 -3.29 17.98
N ASP A 207 19.86 -4.09 17.67
CA ASP A 207 18.91 -4.64 18.64
C ASP A 207 19.31 -6.01 19.20
N ILE A 208 20.48 -6.49 18.79
CA ILE A 208 21.07 -7.71 19.32
C ILE A 208 22.26 -7.28 20.18
N GLY A 209 22.07 -7.16 21.49
CA GLY A 209 23.18 -6.89 22.42
C GLY A 209 22.82 -6.03 23.62
N ASP A 210 23.79 -5.77 24.42
CA ASP A 210 23.77 -5.31 25.82
C ASP A 210 23.21 -3.89 26.08
N GLY A 211 22.09 -3.54 25.48
CA GLY A 211 21.35 -2.36 25.95
C GLY A 211 21.71 -1.02 25.31
N ASP A 212 22.54 -1.00 24.27
CA ASP A 212 22.93 0.23 23.53
C ASP A 212 21.95 0.63 22.43
N ILE A 213 20.72 0.13 22.44
CA ILE A 213 19.73 0.48 21.45
C ILE A 213 19.23 1.88 21.74
N ALA A 214 19.58 2.84 20.88
CA ALA A 214 19.03 4.18 20.98
C ALA A 214 17.51 4.11 20.84
N PRO A 215 16.75 4.70 21.77
CA PRO A 215 15.29 4.71 21.70
C PRO A 215 14.85 5.43 20.43
N GLU A 216 13.80 4.91 19.83
CA GLU A 216 13.23 5.48 18.62
C GLU A 216 12.61 6.85 18.86
N LYS A 217 12.81 7.73 17.90
CA LYS A 217 12.32 9.10 17.94
C LYS A 217 11.16 9.27 16.99
N ARG A 218 10.10 9.88 17.48
CA ARG A 218 8.99 10.32 16.63
C ARG A 218 9.48 11.28 15.55
N GLY A 219 8.99 11.08 14.32
CA GLY A 219 9.35 11.91 13.18
C GLY A 219 10.72 11.59 12.58
N VAL A 220 11.49 10.68 13.20
CA VAL A 220 12.77 10.18 12.72
C VAL A 220 12.71 8.67 12.49
N ASP A 221 12.37 7.92 13.52
CA ASP A 221 12.36 6.46 13.49
C ASP A 221 10.94 5.90 13.34
N PHE A 222 9.94 6.61 13.79
CA PHE A 222 8.54 6.25 13.55
C PHE A 222 7.63 7.48 13.44
N PHE A 223 6.44 7.27 12.85
CA PHE A 223 5.40 8.27 12.73
C PHE A 223 4.07 7.68 13.22
N PRO A 224 3.31 8.41 14.04
CA PRO A 224 1.96 7.97 14.36
C PRO A 224 1.10 7.98 13.09
N TYR A 225 0.33 6.92 12.89
CA TYR A 225 -0.61 6.86 11.78
C TYR A 225 -1.75 7.85 12.02
N ARG A 226 -1.85 8.82 11.12
CA ARG A 226 -2.98 9.75 11.08
C ARG A 226 -3.52 9.78 9.67
N PRO A 227 -4.77 9.38 9.45
CA PRO A 227 -5.41 9.55 8.13
C PRO A 227 -5.36 11.00 7.63
N GLY A 228 -5.42 11.98 8.53
CA GLY A 228 -5.25 13.41 8.23
C GLY A 228 -3.82 13.81 7.89
N TYR A 229 -2.83 13.04 8.29
CA TYR A 229 -1.43 13.28 8.00
C TYR A 229 -1.11 13.11 6.51
N LEU A 230 -1.68 12.10 5.89
CA LEU A 230 -1.58 11.88 4.44
C LEU A 230 -2.39 12.91 3.63
N ARG A 231 -3.34 13.62 4.25
CA ARG A 231 -4.18 14.61 3.59
C ARG A 231 -3.50 15.96 3.36
N LYS A 232 -2.35 16.21 3.96
CA LYS A 232 -1.58 17.44 3.70
C LYS A 232 -0.89 17.44 2.34
N GLU A 233 -0.71 16.27 1.76
CA GLU A 233 -0.12 16.11 0.44
C GLU A 233 -1.20 15.50 -0.48
N PRO A 234 -1.45 16.09 -1.66
CA PRO A 234 -2.38 15.49 -2.61
C PRO A 234 -1.99 14.04 -2.86
N PRO A 235 -2.93 13.08 -2.88
CA PRO A 235 -2.64 11.66 -3.13
C PRO A 235 -1.83 11.42 -4.41
N MET A 236 -2.02 12.28 -5.41
CA MET A 236 -1.29 12.23 -6.67
C MET A 236 0.19 12.57 -6.50
N ALA A 237 0.53 13.54 -5.65
CA ALA A 237 1.93 13.85 -5.33
C ALA A 237 2.65 12.64 -4.68
N ALA A 238 1.91 11.86 -3.90
CA ALA A 238 2.43 10.64 -3.30
C ALA A 238 2.86 9.60 -4.35
N LEU A 239 2.10 9.43 -5.44
CA LEU A 239 2.46 8.51 -6.51
C LEU A 239 3.79 8.86 -7.18
N ALA A 240 4.05 10.15 -7.44
CA ALA A 240 5.34 10.57 -8.00
C ALA A 240 6.51 10.24 -7.06
N ARG A 241 6.35 10.49 -5.77
CA ARG A 241 7.38 10.20 -4.78
C ARG A 241 7.63 8.71 -4.64
N VAL A 242 6.57 7.89 -4.56
CA VAL A 242 6.66 6.43 -4.54
C VAL A 242 7.44 5.94 -5.76
N THR A 243 7.07 6.38 -6.95
CA THR A 243 7.75 6.03 -8.20
C THR A 243 9.24 6.35 -8.14
N ASN A 244 9.60 7.56 -7.75
CA ASN A 244 11.00 8.00 -7.71
C ASN A 244 11.84 7.23 -6.69
N VAL A 245 11.29 6.95 -5.50
CA VAL A 245 12.01 6.21 -4.45
C VAL A 245 12.22 4.76 -4.87
N VAL A 246 11.18 4.09 -5.37
CA VAL A 246 11.29 2.69 -5.79
C VAL A 246 12.22 2.55 -6.99
N GLN A 247 12.08 3.42 -7.99
CA GLN A 247 12.97 3.42 -9.17
C GLN A 247 14.43 3.58 -8.78
N ARG A 248 14.74 4.60 -7.99
CA ARG A 248 16.13 4.87 -7.56
C ARG A 248 16.72 3.72 -6.74
N THR A 249 15.92 3.11 -5.87
CA THR A 249 16.38 2.00 -5.02
C THR A 249 16.68 0.76 -5.87
N LEU A 250 15.85 0.45 -6.86
CA LEU A 250 15.99 -0.77 -7.66
C LEU A 250 16.94 -0.61 -8.86
N ALA A 251 17.19 0.61 -9.33
CA ALA A 251 18.04 0.88 -10.48
C ALA A 251 19.48 0.38 -10.32
N GLY A 252 19.97 0.27 -9.08
CA GLY A 252 21.33 -0.20 -8.78
C GLY A 252 21.56 -1.70 -8.98
N GLY A 253 20.52 -2.50 -9.23
CA GLY A 253 20.62 -3.95 -9.45
C GLY A 253 21.15 -4.76 -8.25
N GLN A 254 21.20 -4.14 -7.06
CA GLN A 254 21.76 -4.76 -5.86
C GLN A 254 20.77 -5.64 -5.09
N TYR A 255 19.49 -5.59 -5.46
CA TYR A 255 18.43 -6.33 -4.81
C TYR A 255 17.93 -7.48 -5.68
N LEU A 256 17.73 -8.64 -5.06
CA LEU A 256 17.13 -9.79 -5.72
C LEU A 256 15.64 -9.55 -6.03
N GLY A 257 14.97 -8.76 -5.19
CA GLY A 257 13.57 -8.41 -5.34
C GLY A 257 13.14 -7.32 -4.35
N ALA A 258 11.88 -6.96 -4.41
CA ALA A 258 11.29 -5.96 -3.54
C ALA A 258 9.95 -6.43 -2.95
N ILE A 259 9.67 -6.01 -1.72
CA ILE A 259 8.37 -6.18 -1.06
C ILE A 259 7.77 -4.79 -0.84
N TRP A 260 6.53 -4.63 -1.29
CA TRP A 260 5.74 -3.41 -1.10
C TRP A 260 4.64 -3.69 -0.07
N LEU A 261 4.78 -3.11 1.12
CA LEU A 261 3.81 -3.22 2.20
C LEU A 261 2.80 -2.07 2.10
N GLU A 262 1.52 -2.38 2.03
CA GLU A 262 0.48 -1.37 1.99
C GLU A 262 -0.83 -1.86 2.59
N GLY A 263 -1.71 -0.90 2.92
CA GLY A 263 -3.04 -1.21 3.44
C GLY A 263 -3.96 -1.80 2.37
N SER A 264 -4.82 -2.72 2.79
CA SER A 264 -5.92 -3.21 1.96
C SER A 264 -7.02 -2.13 1.88
N PRO A 265 -7.60 -1.81 0.70
CA PRO A 265 -7.36 -2.43 -0.63
C PRO A 265 -6.26 -1.76 -1.47
N PHE A 266 -5.65 -0.69 -1.00
CA PHE A 266 -4.78 0.18 -1.82
C PHE A 266 -3.61 -0.54 -2.49
N VAL A 267 -3.15 -1.65 -1.92
CA VAL A 267 -2.07 -2.47 -2.49
C VAL A 267 -2.36 -2.89 -3.93
N GLU A 268 -3.62 -3.14 -4.30
CA GLU A 268 -3.98 -3.55 -5.66
C GLU A 268 -3.73 -2.45 -6.70
N GLU A 269 -3.94 -1.19 -6.32
CA GLU A 269 -3.70 -0.04 -7.20
C GLU A 269 -2.21 0.29 -7.28
N THR A 270 -1.54 0.39 -6.14
CA THR A 270 -0.14 0.79 -6.11
C THR A 270 0.78 -0.27 -6.72
N THR A 271 0.52 -1.55 -6.49
CA THR A 271 1.31 -2.61 -7.12
C THR A 271 1.19 -2.57 -8.65
N TYR A 272 -0.01 -2.29 -9.20
CA TYR A 272 -0.17 -2.13 -10.65
C TYR A 272 0.52 -0.85 -11.16
N TRP A 273 0.46 0.25 -10.41
CA TRP A 273 1.22 1.45 -10.73
C TRP A 273 2.73 1.17 -10.82
N LEU A 274 3.28 0.44 -9.85
CA LEU A 274 4.68 0.03 -9.87
C LEU A 274 4.99 -0.87 -11.07
N ASN A 275 4.08 -1.79 -11.41
CA ASN A 275 4.20 -2.64 -12.60
C ASN A 275 4.32 -1.85 -13.91
N LEU A 276 3.61 -0.73 -13.99
CA LEU A 276 3.62 0.13 -15.19
C LEU A 276 4.85 1.05 -15.23
N LEU A 277 5.23 1.64 -14.08
CA LEU A 277 6.15 2.77 -14.04
C LEU A 277 7.60 2.40 -13.68
N ILE A 278 7.85 1.30 -13.00
CA ILE A 278 9.21 0.96 -12.54
C ILE A 278 9.97 0.18 -13.60
N ASP A 279 11.12 0.70 -14.00
CA ASP A 279 12.07 0.01 -14.86
C ASP A 279 13.01 -0.84 -14.00
N THR A 280 12.66 -2.11 -13.83
CA THR A 280 13.44 -3.07 -13.04
C THR A 280 13.27 -4.48 -13.57
N THR A 281 14.33 -5.25 -13.50
CA THR A 281 14.34 -6.70 -13.79
C THR A 281 14.17 -7.55 -12.53
N ALA A 282 14.08 -6.93 -11.36
CA ALA A 282 13.80 -7.58 -10.10
C ALA A 282 12.28 -7.65 -9.85
N PRO A 283 11.75 -8.74 -9.26
CA PRO A 283 10.33 -8.88 -8.96
C PRO A 283 9.90 -7.90 -7.86
N ILE A 284 8.66 -7.44 -7.92
CA ILE A 284 8.02 -6.62 -6.88
C ILE A 284 6.82 -7.38 -6.34
N CYS A 285 6.79 -7.64 -5.04
CA CYS A 285 5.69 -8.33 -4.35
C CYS A 285 4.89 -7.34 -3.49
N GLY A 286 3.65 -7.08 -3.86
CA GLY A 286 2.71 -6.30 -3.05
C GLY A 286 2.08 -7.16 -1.96
N ASN A 287 2.11 -6.66 -0.73
CA ASN A 287 1.49 -7.31 0.42
C ASN A 287 0.57 -6.33 1.15
N SER A 288 -0.52 -6.87 1.65
CA SER A 288 -1.39 -6.18 2.60
C SER A 288 -1.83 -7.13 3.70
N SER A 289 -2.46 -6.57 4.72
CA SER A 289 -3.09 -7.35 5.76
C SER A 289 -4.51 -6.86 5.96
N GLN A 290 -5.47 -7.79 5.98
CA GLN A 290 -6.84 -7.50 6.37
C GLN A 290 -6.99 -7.52 7.88
N ARG A 291 -6.20 -8.35 8.57
CA ARG A 291 -6.16 -8.43 10.03
C ARG A 291 -4.77 -8.15 10.56
N PRO A 292 -4.67 -7.36 11.62
CA PRO A 292 -3.37 -7.01 12.19
C PRO A 292 -2.63 -8.23 12.71
N HIS A 293 -1.32 -8.11 12.79
CA HIS A 293 -0.46 -9.08 13.47
C HIS A 293 -0.97 -9.34 14.90
N GLY A 294 -0.98 -10.58 15.31
CA GLY A 294 -1.50 -11.02 16.60
C GLY A 294 -3.03 -11.16 16.69
N ALA A 295 -3.80 -10.72 15.69
CA ALA A 295 -5.22 -11.03 15.63
C ALA A 295 -5.45 -12.46 15.15
N LEU A 296 -6.57 -13.07 15.60
CA LEU A 296 -6.96 -14.38 15.10
C LEU A 296 -7.13 -14.35 13.57
N ALA A 297 -6.55 -15.33 12.90
CA ALA A 297 -6.48 -15.42 11.43
C ALA A 297 -5.81 -14.19 10.79
N ASN A 298 -4.72 -13.68 11.41
CA ASN A 298 -3.82 -12.73 10.79
C ASN A 298 -3.28 -13.29 9.46
N ASP A 299 -3.35 -12.47 8.43
CA ASP A 299 -2.90 -12.82 7.08
C ASP A 299 -1.60 -12.11 6.66
N GLY A 300 -1.23 -11.03 7.37
CA GLY A 300 -0.10 -10.20 6.98
C GLY A 300 1.25 -10.91 7.07
N ASP A 301 1.50 -11.63 8.15
CA ASP A 301 2.75 -12.35 8.39
C ASP A 301 2.97 -13.42 7.33
N ARG A 302 1.91 -14.19 7.03
CA ARG A 302 1.96 -15.22 6.00
C ARG A 302 2.26 -14.62 4.63
N ASN A 303 1.62 -13.52 4.25
CA ASN A 303 1.85 -12.85 2.97
C ASN A 303 3.32 -12.39 2.82
N ILE A 304 3.96 -11.96 3.92
CA ILE A 304 5.38 -11.58 3.92
C ILE A 304 6.27 -12.81 3.73
N VAL A 305 6.04 -13.87 4.50
CA VAL A 305 6.80 -15.13 4.39
C VAL A 305 6.72 -15.68 2.97
N ASP A 306 5.53 -15.68 2.39
CA ASP A 306 5.27 -16.13 1.02
C ASP A 306 6.01 -15.27 -0.01
N SER A 307 6.04 -13.96 0.19
CA SER A 307 6.80 -13.07 -0.71
C SER A 307 8.28 -13.30 -0.65
N VAL A 308 8.84 -13.54 0.53
CA VAL A 308 10.26 -13.90 0.67
C VAL A 308 10.54 -15.24 -0.02
N SER A 309 9.67 -16.22 0.16
CA SER A 309 9.77 -17.52 -0.50
C SER A 309 9.69 -17.40 -2.02
N TYR A 310 8.76 -16.58 -2.54
CA TYR A 310 8.64 -16.29 -3.97
C TYR A 310 9.91 -15.63 -4.53
N ILE A 311 10.43 -14.59 -3.88
CA ILE A 311 11.62 -13.87 -4.34
C ILE A 311 12.84 -14.78 -4.33
N THR A 312 13.06 -15.51 -3.24
CA THR A 312 14.25 -16.36 -3.07
C THR A 312 14.22 -17.61 -3.93
N SER A 313 13.06 -18.15 -4.29
CA SER A 313 12.90 -19.29 -5.19
C SER A 313 13.33 -19.01 -6.63
N ARG A 314 13.34 -17.75 -7.05
CA ARG A 314 13.62 -17.30 -8.41
C ARG A 314 12.72 -17.90 -9.50
N ILE A 315 11.55 -18.43 -9.14
CA ILE A 315 10.59 -19.00 -10.11
C ILE A 315 10.15 -17.95 -11.17
N TRP A 316 10.20 -16.68 -10.79
CA TRP A 316 9.87 -15.52 -11.61
C TRP A 316 10.92 -15.20 -12.69
N ALA A 317 12.14 -15.74 -12.55
CA ALA A 317 13.26 -15.38 -13.41
C ALA A 317 13.21 -16.11 -14.76
N ASP A 318 13.53 -15.38 -15.82
CA ASP A 318 13.84 -15.96 -17.12
C ASP A 318 15.25 -16.56 -17.15
N GLU A 319 15.67 -17.08 -18.29
CA GLU A 319 17.00 -17.65 -18.50
C GLU A 319 18.14 -16.65 -18.29
N ASN A 320 17.87 -15.35 -18.39
CA ASN A 320 18.81 -14.26 -18.14
C ASN A 320 18.72 -13.72 -16.71
N GLY A 321 17.90 -14.33 -15.85
CA GLY A 321 17.68 -13.91 -14.46
C GLY A 321 16.81 -12.68 -14.31
N ARG A 322 16.06 -12.26 -15.36
CA ARG A 322 15.15 -11.12 -15.33
C ARG A 322 13.74 -11.58 -14.98
N ASP A 323 13.01 -10.72 -14.31
CA ASP A 323 11.60 -10.98 -14.01
C ASP A 323 10.76 -11.12 -15.29
N CYS A 324 10.11 -12.25 -15.47
CA CYS A 324 9.22 -12.53 -16.60
C CYS A 324 7.74 -12.52 -16.23
N VAL A 325 7.40 -11.99 -15.05
CA VAL A 325 6.05 -12.04 -14.47
C VAL A 325 5.49 -10.63 -14.23
N GLY A 326 6.36 -9.71 -13.82
CA GLY A 326 6.00 -8.38 -13.39
C GLY A 326 5.68 -8.29 -11.89
N ALA A 327 5.20 -7.13 -11.47
CA ALA A 327 4.78 -6.95 -10.10
C ALA A 327 3.56 -7.83 -9.79
N VAL A 328 3.62 -8.53 -8.68
CA VAL A 328 2.58 -9.45 -8.21
C VAL A 328 2.02 -9.00 -6.87
N ALA A 329 0.78 -9.34 -6.56
CA ALA A 329 0.26 -9.30 -5.21
C ALA A 329 0.25 -10.73 -4.66
N ILE A 330 0.88 -10.92 -3.49
CA ILE A 330 0.92 -12.20 -2.81
C ILE A 330 0.05 -12.10 -1.56
N LEU A 331 -1.07 -12.81 -1.59
CA LEU A 331 -2.14 -12.69 -0.62
C LEU A 331 -2.81 -14.05 -0.44
N ASP A 332 -2.88 -14.51 0.80
CA ASP A 332 -3.54 -15.76 1.15
C ASP A 332 -3.04 -16.96 0.30
N GLU A 333 -1.72 -17.14 0.27
CA GLU A 333 -1.03 -18.20 -0.47
C GLU A 333 -1.23 -18.19 -2.00
N GLN A 334 -1.82 -17.12 -2.55
CA GLN A 334 -2.04 -16.96 -3.98
C GLN A 334 -1.13 -15.89 -4.55
N ILE A 335 -0.66 -16.11 -5.76
CA ILE A 335 0.14 -15.17 -6.54
C ILE A 335 -0.77 -14.56 -7.62
N PHE A 336 -1.10 -13.30 -7.45
CA PHE A 336 -1.93 -12.55 -8.41
C PHE A 336 -1.06 -11.65 -9.29
N THR A 337 -1.41 -11.53 -10.56
CA THR A 337 -0.89 -10.40 -11.35
C THR A 337 -1.40 -9.10 -10.76
N SER A 338 -0.54 -8.09 -10.69
CA SER A 338 -0.96 -6.76 -10.22
C SER A 338 -2.03 -6.12 -11.11
N ARG A 339 -2.07 -6.51 -12.38
CA ARG A 339 -3.05 -6.04 -13.37
C ARG A 339 -4.48 -6.50 -13.03
N ASP A 340 -4.62 -7.70 -12.53
CA ASP A 340 -5.93 -8.38 -12.46
C ASP A 340 -6.43 -8.55 -11.01
N VAL A 341 -5.60 -8.34 -10.00
CA VAL A 341 -6.00 -8.45 -8.60
C VAL A 341 -6.98 -7.34 -8.19
N GLN A 342 -8.02 -7.74 -7.45
CA GLN A 342 -8.99 -6.82 -6.87
C GLN A 342 -9.47 -7.32 -5.50
N LYS A 343 -9.62 -6.40 -4.54
CA LYS A 343 -10.28 -6.69 -3.26
C LYS A 343 -11.78 -6.87 -3.48
N SER A 344 -12.32 -8.03 -3.09
CA SER A 344 -13.72 -8.38 -3.27
C SER A 344 -14.54 -8.32 -1.99
N ASP A 345 -13.93 -8.65 -0.84
CA ASP A 345 -14.61 -8.66 0.45
C ASP A 345 -13.65 -8.36 1.62
N ALA A 346 -14.18 -8.28 2.84
CA ALA A 346 -13.45 -7.89 4.04
C ALA A 346 -12.78 -9.05 4.79
N ARG A 347 -12.76 -10.25 4.23
CA ARG A 347 -12.06 -11.39 4.85
C ARG A 347 -10.56 -11.34 4.56
N PRO A 348 -9.71 -11.97 5.38
CA PRO A 348 -8.39 -12.37 4.94
C PRO A 348 -8.51 -13.17 3.63
N GLY A 349 -7.61 -12.97 2.70
CA GLY A 349 -7.72 -13.61 1.39
C GLY A 349 -8.92 -13.17 0.53
N GLY A 350 -9.63 -12.11 0.89
CA GLY A 350 -10.77 -11.58 0.12
C GLY A 350 -10.35 -10.83 -1.15
N TYR A 351 -9.43 -11.41 -1.92
CA TYR A 351 -8.99 -10.91 -3.22
C TYR A 351 -9.36 -11.89 -4.34
N VAL A 352 -9.63 -11.36 -5.49
CA VAL A 352 -9.99 -12.12 -6.70
C VAL A 352 -9.21 -11.60 -7.89
N ALA A 353 -9.12 -12.42 -8.94
CA ALA A 353 -8.66 -11.96 -10.24
C ALA A 353 -9.87 -11.55 -11.09
N THR A 354 -9.94 -10.28 -11.46
CA THR A 354 -11.06 -9.72 -12.22
C THR A 354 -10.81 -9.62 -13.72
N GLY A 355 -9.57 -9.75 -14.15
CA GLY A 355 -9.17 -9.71 -15.55
C GLY A 355 -9.44 -11.00 -16.33
N GLY A 356 -10.19 -11.94 -15.76
CA GLY A 356 -10.47 -13.25 -16.35
C GLY A 356 -9.52 -14.34 -15.86
N HIS A 357 -9.57 -15.49 -16.53
CA HIS A 357 -8.71 -16.62 -16.20
C HIS A 357 -7.23 -16.29 -16.41
N GLY A 358 -6.40 -16.68 -15.44
CA GLY A 358 -4.95 -16.44 -15.48
C GLY A 358 -4.47 -15.24 -14.65
N GLY A 359 -5.36 -14.50 -14.03
CA GLY A 359 -4.97 -13.43 -13.08
C GLY A 359 -4.44 -13.97 -11.76
N ILE A 360 -4.85 -15.17 -11.34
CA ILE A 360 -4.17 -15.97 -10.31
C ILE A 360 -3.16 -16.85 -11.05
N ILE A 361 -1.91 -16.47 -11.00
CA ILE A 361 -0.86 -17.11 -11.82
C ILE A 361 -0.16 -18.26 -11.11
N GLY A 362 -0.34 -18.37 -9.79
CA GLY A 362 0.31 -19.43 -9.02
C GLY A 362 -0.14 -19.49 -7.58
N ARG A 363 0.50 -20.39 -6.86
CA ARG A 363 0.27 -20.63 -5.43
C ARG A 363 1.59 -20.86 -4.69
N ILE A 364 1.54 -20.59 -3.40
CA ILE A 364 2.61 -20.91 -2.47
C ILE A 364 2.02 -21.89 -1.46
N GLY A 365 2.25 -23.18 -1.69
CA GLY A 365 1.72 -24.25 -0.83
C GLY A 365 2.43 -24.33 0.51
N HIS A 366 1.84 -24.99 1.47
CA HIS A 366 2.46 -25.26 2.77
C HIS A 366 2.50 -26.76 3.07
N PRO A 367 3.68 -27.36 3.31
CA PRO A 367 5.00 -26.85 2.97
C PRO A 367 5.27 -27.00 1.47
N GLY A 368 5.81 -26.00 0.82
CA GLY A 368 6.14 -26.14 -0.58
C GLY A 368 6.73 -24.89 -1.24
N ALA A 369 7.43 -25.13 -2.33
CA ALA A 369 7.95 -24.06 -3.17
C ALA A 369 6.83 -23.39 -3.97
N PRO A 370 6.95 -22.10 -4.29
CA PRO A 370 6.03 -21.42 -5.20
C PRO A 370 5.91 -22.15 -6.53
N GLN A 371 4.70 -22.22 -7.06
CA GLN A 371 4.39 -22.89 -8.33
C GLN A 371 3.55 -21.98 -9.21
N PHE A 372 3.88 -21.90 -10.50
CA PHE A 372 3.06 -21.22 -11.49
C PHE A 372 2.10 -22.18 -12.20
N SER A 373 0.87 -21.72 -12.36
CA SER A 373 -0.12 -22.30 -13.27
C SER A 373 -0.12 -21.61 -14.63
N PHE A 374 0.17 -20.29 -14.64
CA PHE A 374 0.18 -19.45 -15.83
C PHE A 374 1.34 -18.47 -15.79
N LYS A 375 1.74 -17.98 -16.97
CA LYS A 375 2.65 -16.83 -17.06
C LYS A 375 1.93 -15.67 -17.73
N PRO A 376 2.02 -14.44 -17.21
CA PRO A 376 1.43 -13.27 -17.84
C PRO A 376 2.01 -13.02 -19.23
N VAL A 377 1.16 -12.54 -20.13
CA VAL A 377 1.58 -12.17 -21.50
C VAL A 377 1.64 -10.65 -21.69
N LYS A 378 1.20 -9.89 -20.70
CA LYS A 378 1.17 -8.43 -20.74
C LYS A 378 2.52 -7.85 -20.34
N ARG A 379 2.88 -6.73 -20.95
CA ARG A 379 4.11 -6.00 -20.65
C ARG A 379 4.11 -5.44 -19.22
N HIS A 380 5.27 -5.44 -18.61
CA HIS A 380 5.44 -5.07 -17.21
C HIS A 380 6.83 -4.50 -16.94
N THR A 381 6.99 -3.78 -15.86
CA THR A 381 8.26 -3.29 -15.31
C THR A 381 9.28 -2.85 -16.40
N PHE A 382 10.40 -3.53 -16.56
CA PHE A 382 11.43 -3.16 -17.55
C PHE A 382 10.94 -3.22 -19.01
N ASP A 383 9.95 -4.06 -19.32
CA ASP A 383 9.37 -4.14 -20.66
C ASP A 383 8.21 -3.18 -20.88
N SER A 384 7.66 -2.57 -19.83
CA SER A 384 6.57 -1.60 -19.95
C SER A 384 6.96 -0.43 -20.86
N ALA A 385 6.11 -0.15 -21.84
CA ALA A 385 6.33 0.99 -22.75
C ALA A 385 6.13 2.34 -22.08
N VAL A 386 5.51 2.36 -20.89
CA VAL A 386 5.20 3.56 -20.10
C VAL A 386 6.01 3.66 -18.81
N ASN A 387 7.06 2.86 -18.63
CA ASN A 387 7.91 2.97 -17.45
C ASN A 387 8.64 4.31 -17.40
N LEU A 388 9.08 4.70 -16.20
CA LEU A 388 9.66 6.03 -15.94
C LEU A 388 10.81 6.37 -16.89
N THR A 389 11.68 5.41 -17.23
CA THR A 389 12.82 5.66 -18.11
C THR A 389 12.39 5.98 -19.54
N ARG A 390 11.25 5.44 -19.98
CA ARG A 390 10.68 5.62 -21.33
C ARG A 390 9.69 6.78 -21.44
N LEU A 391 9.33 7.43 -20.33
CA LEU A 391 8.54 8.66 -20.37
C LEU A 391 9.38 9.80 -20.95
N PRO A 392 8.80 10.72 -21.75
CA PRO A 392 9.47 11.93 -22.22
C PRO A 392 9.74 12.92 -21.08
N ALA A 393 10.57 13.93 -21.32
CA ALA A 393 10.79 15.01 -20.37
C ALA A 393 9.56 15.95 -20.28
N GLU A 394 8.87 16.14 -21.40
CA GLU A 394 7.70 17.02 -21.53
C GLU A 394 6.68 16.42 -22.49
N VAL A 395 5.40 16.73 -22.28
CA VAL A 395 4.28 16.42 -23.18
C VAL A 395 3.35 17.63 -23.29
N GLN A 396 2.42 17.59 -24.26
CA GLN A 396 1.38 18.60 -24.38
C GLN A 396 0.18 18.28 -23.51
N GLY A 397 -0.34 19.24 -22.77
CA GLY A 397 -1.59 19.19 -22.03
C GLY A 397 -2.62 20.16 -22.61
N SER A 398 -3.92 19.88 -22.46
CA SER A 398 -5.00 20.76 -22.93
C SER A 398 -5.37 21.80 -21.86
N ALA A 399 -5.54 23.06 -22.27
CA ALA A 399 -5.90 24.14 -21.36
C ALA A 399 -6.72 25.23 -22.06
N ILE A 400 -7.50 25.99 -21.30
CA ILE A 400 -8.18 27.18 -21.80
C ILE A 400 -7.15 28.28 -22.05
N GLN A 401 -7.11 28.79 -23.29
CA GLN A 401 -6.27 29.88 -23.72
C GLN A 401 -7.15 31.02 -24.32
N GLY A 402 -7.54 31.95 -23.48
CA GLY A 402 -8.52 32.96 -23.87
C GLY A 402 -9.88 32.34 -24.19
N PRO A 403 -10.44 32.61 -25.40
CA PRO A 403 -11.75 32.06 -25.78
C PRO A 403 -11.67 30.62 -26.38
N LYS A 404 -10.49 30.03 -26.51
CA LYS A 404 -10.27 28.73 -27.17
C LYS A 404 -9.59 27.75 -26.25
N ILE A 405 -9.72 26.47 -26.59
CA ILE A 405 -8.90 25.40 -26.01
C ILE A 405 -7.62 25.30 -26.83
N GLY A 406 -6.49 25.31 -26.15
CA GLY A 406 -5.16 25.16 -26.76
C GLY A 406 -4.34 24.12 -26.02
N THR A 407 -3.06 23.99 -26.40
CA THR A 407 -2.11 23.09 -25.74
C THR A 407 -1.02 23.85 -25.03
N ILE A 408 -0.56 23.33 -23.90
CA ILE A 408 0.56 23.86 -23.12
C ILE A 408 1.55 22.73 -22.82
N GLY A 409 2.86 23.08 -22.74
CA GLY A 409 3.90 22.12 -22.34
C GLY A 409 3.79 21.77 -20.86
N ILE A 410 3.85 20.49 -20.57
CA ILE A 410 3.81 19.94 -19.21
C ILE A 410 5.08 19.13 -18.99
N ALA A 411 5.94 19.59 -18.11
CA ALA A 411 7.13 18.86 -17.70
C ALA A 411 6.72 17.59 -16.93
N ILE A 412 7.19 16.44 -17.39
CA ILE A 412 6.94 15.12 -16.77
C ILE A 412 8.04 14.78 -15.79
N LYS A 413 9.28 15.07 -16.15
CA LYS A 413 10.47 14.76 -15.34
C LYS A 413 11.29 16.01 -15.09
N ASN A 414 11.97 16.03 -13.95
CA ASN A 414 13.00 17.04 -13.70
C ASN A 414 14.34 16.65 -14.37
N GLU A 415 15.35 17.51 -14.22
CA GLU A 415 16.70 17.31 -14.78
C GLU A 415 17.37 16.01 -14.32
N ASN A 416 17.02 15.50 -13.15
CA ASN A 416 17.51 14.24 -12.59
C ASN A 416 16.71 13.01 -13.05
N GLY A 417 15.75 13.17 -13.97
CA GLY A 417 14.88 12.11 -14.45
C GLY A 417 13.78 11.67 -13.48
N ASN A 418 13.60 12.37 -12.36
CA ASN A 418 12.54 12.08 -11.40
C ASN A 418 11.19 12.60 -11.90
N LEU A 419 10.15 11.78 -11.70
CA LEU A 419 8.76 12.12 -12.00
C LEU A 419 8.31 13.31 -11.13
N LEU A 420 7.74 14.32 -11.76
CA LEU A 420 7.19 15.49 -11.06
C LEU A 420 5.79 15.20 -10.54
N SER A 421 5.47 15.65 -9.34
CA SER A 421 4.13 15.50 -8.76
C SER A 421 3.06 16.28 -9.54
N SER A 422 3.43 17.38 -10.15
CA SER A 422 2.56 18.18 -11.04
C SER A 422 2.25 17.48 -12.37
N ALA A 423 3.03 16.47 -12.75
CA ALA A 423 2.84 15.70 -13.97
C ALA A 423 1.82 14.58 -13.84
N ILE A 424 1.44 14.22 -12.61
CA ILE A 424 0.49 13.12 -12.37
C ILE A 424 -0.88 13.51 -12.91
N PRO A 425 -1.42 12.78 -13.93
CA PRO A 425 -2.65 13.16 -14.58
C PRO A 425 -3.89 12.96 -13.70
N LYS A 426 -4.92 13.74 -13.97
CA LYS A 426 -6.21 13.64 -13.30
C LYS A 426 -7.20 12.88 -14.15
N VAL A 427 -7.43 11.62 -13.82
CA VAL A 427 -8.40 10.77 -14.52
C VAL A 427 -9.61 10.50 -13.65
N THR A 428 -10.79 10.81 -14.17
CA THR A 428 -12.09 10.64 -13.49
C THR A 428 -12.78 9.38 -14.00
N ILE A 429 -13.31 8.56 -13.07
CA ILE A 429 -14.17 7.42 -13.41
C ILE A 429 -15.62 7.90 -13.43
N VAL A 430 -16.30 7.65 -14.57
CA VAL A 430 -17.73 7.89 -14.74
C VAL A 430 -18.42 6.53 -14.82
N LYS A 431 -19.45 6.33 -14.01
CA LYS A 431 -20.20 5.07 -13.96
C LYS A 431 -21.57 5.24 -14.60
N HIS A 432 -21.91 4.30 -15.47
CA HIS A 432 -23.24 4.24 -16.04
C HIS A 432 -24.25 3.65 -15.05
N ALA A 433 -25.41 4.29 -14.95
CA ALA A 433 -26.61 3.78 -14.29
C ALA A 433 -27.77 3.79 -15.28
N ARG A 434 -28.70 2.82 -15.16
CA ARG A 434 -29.97 2.85 -15.90
C ARG A 434 -31.05 3.62 -15.09
N TYR A 435 -32.12 3.91 -15.78
CA TYR A 435 -33.30 4.60 -15.22
C TYR A 435 -33.03 6.06 -14.84
N LEU A 436 -32.09 6.71 -15.51
CA LEU A 436 -31.92 8.16 -15.44
C LEU A 436 -32.98 8.84 -16.32
N PRO A 437 -33.53 10.01 -15.93
CA PRO A 437 -34.59 10.69 -16.66
C PRO A 437 -34.24 10.97 -18.13
N ASP A 438 -32.98 11.24 -18.43
CA ASP A 438 -32.50 11.72 -19.73
C ASP A 438 -31.79 10.65 -20.55
N ASP A 439 -31.93 9.36 -20.20
CA ASP A 439 -31.22 8.23 -20.86
C ASP A 439 -31.38 8.16 -22.37
N THR A 440 -32.44 8.76 -22.92
CA THR A 440 -32.76 8.71 -24.36
C THR A 440 -32.55 10.03 -25.10
N SER A 441 -32.28 11.12 -24.38
CA SER A 441 -32.25 12.46 -24.99
C SER A 441 -31.12 12.65 -26.01
N GLY A 442 -29.97 12.03 -25.80
CA GLY A 442 -28.76 12.29 -26.59
C GLY A 442 -28.17 13.70 -26.40
N ASP A 443 -28.73 14.48 -25.48
CA ASP A 443 -28.29 15.84 -25.18
C ASP A 443 -27.22 15.83 -24.08
N ALA A 444 -25.99 16.22 -24.43
CA ALA A 444 -24.87 16.32 -23.49
C ALA A 444 -25.13 17.28 -22.33
N SER A 445 -26.04 18.25 -22.48
CA SER A 445 -26.35 19.23 -21.43
C SER A 445 -27.00 18.62 -20.20
N ALA A 446 -27.57 17.41 -20.33
CA ALA A 446 -28.09 16.64 -19.20
C ALA A 446 -26.97 16.18 -18.25
N GLU A 447 -25.72 16.03 -18.73
CA GLU A 447 -24.58 15.53 -17.97
C GLU A 447 -23.77 16.66 -17.33
N VAL A 448 -24.40 17.45 -16.48
CA VAL A 448 -23.83 18.66 -15.84
C VAL A 448 -22.50 18.34 -15.13
N ASP A 449 -22.41 17.21 -14.42
CA ASP A 449 -21.20 16.82 -13.68
C ASP A 449 -20.01 16.54 -14.61
N ILE A 450 -20.26 15.90 -15.76
CA ILE A 450 -19.21 15.61 -16.74
C ILE A 450 -18.75 16.92 -17.37
N LEU A 451 -19.67 17.77 -17.79
CA LEU A 451 -19.36 19.07 -18.43
C LEU A 451 -18.59 19.99 -17.47
N ALA A 452 -19.04 20.10 -16.22
CA ALA A 452 -18.34 20.86 -15.19
C ALA A 452 -16.93 20.31 -14.92
N ARG A 453 -16.77 18.99 -14.98
CA ARG A 453 -15.47 18.33 -14.83
C ARG A 453 -14.53 18.63 -16.00
N ILE A 454 -15.04 18.63 -17.22
CA ILE A 454 -14.28 19.00 -18.41
C ILE A 454 -13.76 20.43 -18.27
N GLU A 455 -14.64 21.37 -17.96
CA GLU A 455 -14.28 22.78 -17.77
C GLU A 455 -13.24 22.96 -16.65
N LYS A 456 -13.45 22.33 -15.50
CA LYS A 456 -12.50 22.38 -14.40
C LYS A 456 -11.14 21.80 -14.76
N ASN A 457 -11.10 20.69 -15.49
CA ASN A 457 -9.84 20.07 -15.91
C ASN A 457 -9.06 20.97 -16.87
N LEU A 458 -9.74 21.62 -17.82
CA LEU A 458 -9.12 22.58 -18.73
C LEU A 458 -8.48 23.78 -18.03
N ARG A 459 -8.94 24.12 -16.81
CA ARG A 459 -8.37 25.20 -16.00
C ARG A 459 -7.23 24.72 -15.10
N ASP A 460 -7.41 23.56 -14.44
CA ASP A 460 -6.59 23.18 -13.28
C ASP A 460 -5.74 21.91 -13.51
N ALA A 461 -6.02 21.12 -14.56
CA ALA A 461 -5.41 19.83 -14.78
C ALA A 461 -5.19 19.56 -16.27
N PRO A 462 -4.18 20.14 -16.89
CA PRO A 462 -3.95 20.02 -18.34
C PRO A 462 -3.75 18.58 -18.85
N LEU A 463 -3.30 17.68 -17.98
CA LEU A 463 -3.27 16.24 -18.25
C LEU A 463 -4.45 15.58 -17.55
N ALA A 464 -5.56 15.47 -18.25
CA ALA A 464 -6.78 14.87 -17.74
C ALA A 464 -7.41 13.90 -18.73
N GLY A 465 -8.25 13.00 -18.23
CA GLY A 465 -9.01 12.05 -19.03
C GLY A 465 -10.13 11.40 -18.23
N PHE A 466 -10.85 10.49 -18.87
CA PHE A 466 -11.98 9.79 -18.27
C PHE A 466 -11.88 8.29 -18.47
N VAL A 467 -12.39 7.54 -17.49
CA VAL A 467 -12.72 6.13 -17.64
C VAL A 467 -14.22 6.00 -17.52
N ALA A 468 -14.87 5.51 -18.56
CA ALA A 468 -16.29 5.27 -18.62
C ALA A 468 -16.57 3.79 -18.30
N GLU A 469 -17.08 3.52 -17.10
CA GLU A 469 -17.50 2.19 -16.67
C GLU A 469 -18.95 1.97 -17.07
N GLY A 470 -19.15 1.35 -18.25
CA GLY A 470 -20.45 1.13 -18.83
C GLY A 470 -21.06 -0.25 -18.54
N SER A 471 -22.19 -0.53 -19.14
CA SER A 471 -22.88 -1.82 -19.00
C SER A 471 -22.01 -2.97 -19.48
N ALA A 472 -21.98 -4.06 -18.73
CA ALA A 472 -21.34 -5.29 -19.16
C ALA A 472 -22.09 -5.91 -20.37
N PRO A 473 -21.40 -6.61 -21.28
CA PRO A 473 -19.95 -6.78 -21.34
C PRO A 473 -19.21 -5.69 -22.14
N PHE A 474 -19.93 -4.80 -22.84
CA PHE A 474 -19.37 -3.97 -23.90
C PHE A 474 -19.07 -2.52 -23.48
N GLY A 475 -19.28 -2.16 -22.23
CA GLY A 475 -19.02 -0.81 -21.74
C GLY A 475 -19.97 0.25 -22.32
N ALA A 476 -21.21 -0.13 -22.67
CA ALA A 476 -22.18 0.80 -23.23
C ALA A 476 -22.62 1.85 -22.19
N MET A 477 -22.70 3.10 -22.61
CA MET A 477 -23.16 4.24 -21.82
C MET A 477 -24.51 4.73 -22.32
N SER A 478 -25.18 5.63 -21.60
CA SER A 478 -26.34 6.34 -22.09
C SER A 478 -25.95 7.36 -23.17
N ASN A 479 -26.89 7.73 -24.02
CA ASN A 479 -26.63 8.69 -25.09
C ASN A 479 -26.12 10.06 -24.60
N PRO A 480 -26.67 10.67 -23.53
CA PRO A 480 -26.15 11.93 -23.01
C PRO A 480 -24.72 11.82 -22.51
N VAL A 481 -24.39 10.74 -21.78
CA VAL A 481 -23.04 10.48 -21.28
C VAL A 481 -22.05 10.32 -22.44
N ASP A 482 -22.41 9.55 -23.47
CA ASP A 482 -21.58 9.40 -24.66
C ASP A 482 -21.37 10.73 -25.38
N ALA A 483 -22.40 11.56 -25.48
CA ALA A 483 -22.30 12.88 -26.07
C ALA A 483 -21.38 13.82 -25.26
N ALA A 484 -21.50 13.84 -23.94
CA ALA A 484 -20.63 14.64 -23.07
C ALA A 484 -19.16 14.15 -23.13
N LEU A 485 -18.93 12.83 -23.14
CA LEU A 485 -17.60 12.26 -23.25
C LEU A 485 -16.95 12.50 -24.62
N LYS A 486 -17.72 12.57 -25.71
CA LYS A 486 -17.21 13.05 -27.01
C LYS A 486 -16.74 14.49 -26.95
N GLY A 487 -17.47 15.36 -26.23
CA GLY A 487 -17.02 16.72 -25.92
C GLY A 487 -15.69 16.74 -25.18
N ALA A 488 -15.47 15.83 -24.22
CA ALA A 488 -14.19 15.68 -23.53
C ALA A 488 -13.06 15.27 -24.50
N VAL A 489 -13.29 14.31 -25.40
CA VAL A 489 -12.32 13.86 -26.41
C VAL A 489 -11.85 15.01 -27.27
N PHE A 490 -12.78 15.79 -27.82
CA PHE A 490 -12.44 16.94 -28.67
C PHE A 490 -11.97 18.18 -27.88
N SER A 491 -12.05 18.12 -26.55
CA SER A 491 -11.38 19.06 -25.64
C SER A 491 -9.96 18.62 -25.25
N GLY A 492 -9.46 17.54 -25.82
CA GLY A 492 -8.10 17.02 -25.58
C GLY A 492 -8.00 15.94 -24.51
N MET A 493 -9.11 15.46 -23.94
CA MET A 493 -9.13 14.49 -22.85
C MET A 493 -9.47 13.09 -23.37
N PRO A 494 -8.55 12.13 -23.38
CA PRO A 494 -8.85 10.76 -23.81
C PRO A 494 -9.87 10.09 -22.88
N VAL A 495 -10.70 9.22 -23.46
CA VAL A 495 -11.74 8.45 -22.78
C VAL A 495 -11.46 6.96 -22.98
N VAL A 496 -11.42 6.20 -21.89
CA VAL A 496 -11.32 4.73 -21.91
C VAL A 496 -12.69 4.16 -21.55
N LYS A 497 -13.19 3.22 -22.35
CA LYS A 497 -14.42 2.47 -22.03
C LYS A 497 -14.07 1.12 -21.44
N VAL A 498 -14.68 0.77 -20.31
CA VAL A 498 -14.59 -0.54 -19.65
C VAL A 498 -15.98 -1.05 -19.31
N GLY A 499 -16.13 -2.36 -19.21
CA GLY A 499 -17.37 -2.98 -18.76
C GLY A 499 -17.41 -3.12 -17.24
N ARG A 500 -18.60 -2.98 -16.66
CA ARG A 500 -18.80 -3.14 -15.24
C ARG A 500 -18.78 -4.63 -14.86
N GLY A 501 -18.05 -4.96 -13.76
CA GLY A 501 -18.12 -6.28 -13.14
C GLY A 501 -17.45 -7.40 -13.93
N ASN A 502 -16.37 -7.16 -14.56
CA ASN A 502 -15.89 -7.92 -15.70
C ASN A 502 -14.85 -9.00 -15.46
N ALA A 503 -15.23 -10.16 -14.97
CA ALA A 503 -14.34 -11.33 -15.08
C ALA A 503 -14.18 -11.87 -16.52
N GLY A 504 -15.06 -11.59 -17.44
CA GLY A 504 -15.02 -12.07 -18.81
C GLY A 504 -15.47 -11.06 -19.86
N GLY A 505 -15.68 -9.80 -19.42
CA GLY A 505 -16.10 -8.74 -20.33
C GLY A 505 -14.95 -8.22 -21.16
N PHE A 506 -15.25 -7.86 -22.35
CA PHE A 506 -14.28 -7.39 -23.30
C PHE A 506 -14.84 -6.23 -24.11
N VAL A 507 -14.23 -5.07 -24.02
CA VAL A 507 -14.61 -3.91 -24.82
C VAL A 507 -13.84 -3.94 -26.12
N ASP A 508 -14.58 -4.07 -27.21
CA ASP A 508 -14.03 -4.15 -28.57
C ASP A 508 -13.57 -2.76 -29.06
N PRO A 509 -12.31 -2.60 -29.46
CA PRO A 509 -11.80 -1.33 -29.97
C PRO A 509 -12.46 -0.86 -31.28
N THR A 510 -13.11 -1.72 -32.00
CA THR A 510 -13.77 -1.36 -33.27
C THR A 510 -15.12 -0.69 -33.08
N ARG A 511 -15.72 -0.76 -31.89
CA ARG A 511 -17.07 -0.25 -31.61
C ARG A 511 -17.17 1.26 -31.52
N ASP A 512 -16.15 1.90 -31.00
CA ASP A 512 -16.11 3.35 -30.83
C ASP A 512 -14.71 3.89 -31.17
N PRO A 513 -14.51 4.40 -32.39
CA PRO A 513 -13.19 4.89 -32.80
C PRO A 513 -12.75 6.17 -32.11
N LEU A 514 -13.62 6.79 -31.30
CA LEU A 514 -13.32 7.98 -30.51
C LEU A 514 -13.08 7.67 -29.03
N ALA A 515 -13.03 6.39 -28.66
CA ALA A 515 -12.70 5.96 -27.31
C ALA A 515 -11.64 4.86 -27.35
N ILE A 516 -10.89 4.76 -26.26
CA ILE A 516 -9.94 3.67 -26.04
C ILE A 516 -10.72 2.48 -25.47
N ALA A 517 -10.57 1.32 -26.04
CA ALA A 517 -11.13 0.09 -25.48
C ALA A 517 -10.24 -0.40 -24.32
N GLY A 518 -10.80 -0.41 -23.13
CA GLY A 518 -10.07 -0.83 -21.91
C GLY A 518 -9.97 -2.36 -21.77
N SER A 519 -10.31 -3.15 -22.81
CA SER A 519 -10.25 -4.60 -22.78
C SER A 519 -11.04 -5.17 -21.58
N ASN A 520 -10.41 -6.01 -20.76
CA ASN A 520 -10.95 -6.60 -19.55
C ASN A 520 -10.45 -5.92 -18.26
N LEU A 521 -9.91 -4.71 -18.34
CA LEU A 521 -9.47 -3.97 -17.16
C LEU A 521 -10.68 -3.50 -16.33
N THR A 522 -10.50 -3.49 -15.00
CA THR A 522 -11.42 -2.75 -14.13
C THR A 522 -11.25 -1.24 -14.35
N ALA A 523 -12.26 -0.47 -14.00
CA ALA A 523 -12.19 0.99 -14.11
C ALA A 523 -10.99 1.59 -13.36
N THR A 524 -10.65 1.04 -12.20
CA THR A 524 -9.49 1.46 -11.41
C THR A 524 -8.17 1.19 -12.13
N LYS A 525 -8.00 -0.01 -12.70
CA LYS A 525 -6.79 -0.37 -13.44
C LYS A 525 -6.68 0.43 -14.75
N ALA A 526 -7.78 0.58 -15.47
CA ALA A 526 -7.84 1.42 -16.68
C ALA A 526 -7.47 2.88 -16.37
N ARG A 527 -7.87 3.41 -15.22
CA ARG A 527 -7.48 4.74 -14.75
C ARG A 527 -5.97 4.88 -14.62
N LEU A 528 -5.32 3.93 -13.95
CA LEU A 528 -3.86 3.97 -13.75
C LEU A 528 -3.10 3.85 -15.07
N LEU A 529 -3.56 2.97 -15.97
CA LEU A 529 -2.95 2.84 -17.28
C LEU A 529 -3.14 4.10 -18.14
N LEU A 530 -4.33 4.71 -18.10
CA LEU A 530 -4.58 5.98 -18.79
C LEU A 530 -3.72 7.12 -18.24
N MET A 531 -3.50 7.18 -16.91
CA MET A 531 -2.57 8.14 -16.31
C MET A 531 -1.16 7.95 -16.85
N ALA A 532 -0.67 6.72 -16.93
CA ALA A 532 0.65 6.43 -17.51
C ALA A 532 0.72 6.81 -19.00
N CYS A 533 -0.32 6.54 -19.78
CA CYS A 533 -0.40 6.95 -21.18
C CYS A 533 -0.40 8.47 -21.36
N LEU A 534 -1.12 9.19 -20.52
CA LEU A 534 -1.14 10.67 -20.53
C LEU A 534 0.26 11.27 -20.27
N MET A 535 1.02 10.68 -19.36
CA MET A 535 2.42 11.07 -19.13
C MET A 535 3.35 10.69 -20.30
N LYS A 536 2.97 9.70 -21.10
CA LYS A 536 3.73 9.27 -22.27
C LYS A 536 3.42 10.08 -23.51
N PHE A 537 2.15 10.32 -23.78
CA PHE A 537 1.66 10.85 -25.06
C PHE A 537 1.09 12.26 -24.99
N GLY A 538 0.78 12.77 -23.80
CA GLY A 538 0.11 14.05 -23.60
C GLY A 538 -1.40 14.01 -23.89
N CYS A 539 -2.02 15.15 -24.07
CA CYS A 539 -3.43 15.27 -24.43
C CYS A 539 -3.71 14.83 -25.87
N LEU A 540 -4.99 14.61 -26.18
CA LEU A 540 -5.44 14.55 -27.59
C LEU A 540 -5.38 15.94 -28.24
N PRO A 541 -5.30 16.03 -29.58
CA PRO A 541 -5.42 17.31 -30.27
C PRO A 541 -6.80 17.93 -29.96
N PRO A 542 -6.90 19.09 -29.30
CA PRO A 542 -8.18 19.74 -29.08
C PRO A 542 -8.73 20.32 -30.38
N ALA A 543 -10.03 20.17 -30.60
CA ALA A 543 -10.73 20.79 -31.72
C ALA A 543 -10.97 22.28 -31.46
N ALA A 544 -11.08 23.09 -32.51
CA ALA A 544 -11.42 24.51 -32.41
C ALA A 544 -12.80 24.72 -31.77
N ASP A 545 -13.75 23.84 -32.11
CA ASP A 545 -15.07 23.73 -31.47
C ASP A 545 -15.29 22.25 -31.09
N SER A 546 -15.23 21.97 -29.81
CA SER A 546 -15.38 20.60 -29.30
C SER A 546 -16.78 19.99 -29.54
N ALA A 547 -17.80 20.84 -29.77
CA ALA A 547 -19.15 20.41 -30.11
C ALA A 547 -19.30 20.12 -31.62
N LYS A 548 -18.46 20.72 -32.47
CA LYS A 548 -18.53 20.61 -33.93
C LYS A 548 -17.15 20.42 -34.55
N PRO A 549 -16.44 19.32 -34.26
CA PRO A 549 -15.12 19.09 -34.83
C PRO A 549 -15.19 18.92 -36.34
N THR A 550 -14.17 19.39 -37.02
CA THR A 550 -13.99 19.16 -38.44
C THR A 550 -13.59 17.71 -38.75
N GLY A 551 -13.71 17.28 -39.99
CA GLY A 551 -13.23 15.96 -40.40
C GLY A 551 -11.73 15.77 -40.18
N ALA A 552 -10.92 16.81 -40.44
CA ALA A 552 -9.48 16.76 -40.21
C ALA A 552 -9.11 16.64 -38.69
N GLU A 553 -9.80 17.36 -37.83
CA GLU A 553 -9.63 17.26 -36.38
C GLU A 553 -10.04 15.88 -35.86
N THR A 554 -11.13 15.32 -36.40
CA THR A 554 -11.59 13.98 -36.06
C THR A 554 -10.54 12.91 -36.42
N GLU A 555 -9.96 12.98 -37.60
CA GLU A 555 -8.91 12.03 -38.04
C GLU A 555 -7.61 12.21 -37.23
N ALA A 556 -7.22 13.44 -36.91
CA ALA A 556 -6.07 13.68 -36.03
C ALA A 556 -6.29 13.07 -34.62
N THR A 557 -7.48 13.22 -34.07
CA THR A 557 -7.87 12.61 -32.79
C THR A 557 -7.82 11.10 -32.83
N LYS A 558 -8.37 10.46 -33.88
CA LYS A 558 -8.33 9.00 -34.08
C LYS A 558 -6.90 8.48 -34.21
N ALA A 559 -6.05 9.16 -34.97
CA ALA A 559 -4.65 8.81 -35.11
C ALA A 559 -3.94 8.80 -33.74
N LYS A 560 -4.20 9.82 -32.89
CA LYS A 560 -3.64 9.89 -31.56
C LYS A 560 -4.21 8.80 -30.63
N LEU A 561 -5.50 8.51 -30.68
CA LEU A 561 -6.12 7.44 -29.93
C LEU A 561 -5.55 6.04 -30.29
N THR A 562 -5.10 5.82 -31.52
CA THR A 562 -4.43 4.59 -31.92
C THR A 562 -3.12 4.36 -31.16
N GLU A 563 -2.35 5.43 -30.84
CA GLU A 563 -1.14 5.31 -30.00
C GLU A 563 -1.50 4.84 -28.59
N TYR A 564 -2.57 5.38 -28.01
CA TYR A 564 -3.09 4.97 -26.70
C TYR A 564 -3.58 3.53 -26.71
N GLN A 565 -4.36 3.15 -27.74
CA GLN A 565 -4.91 1.81 -27.88
C GLN A 565 -3.79 0.76 -27.91
N ALA A 566 -2.70 1.01 -28.62
CA ALA A 566 -1.56 0.09 -28.68
C ALA A 566 -0.95 -0.22 -27.31
N ILE A 567 -1.01 0.72 -26.36
CA ILE A 567 -0.61 0.48 -24.97
C ILE A 567 -1.67 -0.39 -24.26
N PHE A 568 -2.95 -0.07 -24.37
CA PHE A 568 -4.02 -0.84 -23.76
C PHE A 568 -4.08 -2.28 -24.25
N ASP A 569 -3.70 -2.53 -25.50
CA ASP A 569 -3.65 -3.88 -26.09
C ASP A 569 -2.51 -4.73 -25.51
N THR A 570 -1.45 -4.10 -25.05
CA THR A 570 -0.22 -4.79 -24.66
C THR A 570 0.07 -4.79 -23.16
N HIS A 571 -0.59 -3.92 -22.36
CA HIS A 571 -0.34 -3.75 -20.89
C HIS A 571 -1.52 -4.17 -20.03
#